data_43b188dbe1ef4cb71fc7bce1c73c2d01
#
_entry.id   43b188dbe1ef4cb71fc7bce1c73c2d01
#
_cell.length_a   1.000
_cell.length_b   1.000
_cell.length_c   1.000
_cell.angle_alpha   90.00
_cell.angle_beta   90.00
_cell.angle_gamma   90.00
#
_symmetry.space_group_name_H-M   'P 1'
#
loop_
_entity.id
_entity.type
_entity.pdbx_description
1 polymer ?
#
loop_
_entity_poly.entity_id
_entity_poly.type
_entity_poly.pdbx_seq_one_letter_code
_entity_poly.pdbx_strand_id
1 'polypeptide(L)'
;MDSIKHGLNFFRFINPERVSLPDIDIDFPPSRRLEVIEFISSIEGIEFCEIITINSAKLKRAIRDLGKGLNMSLDEVDEIAKAVETFGTKEKINNKYREAYPELFAHVDRMSGCCVSVVDQPSGYIVSPISLDDHVGTMTTQKSIRKASQLNMKELDGNNYIKLDILGLINIELINEACKLADIERLTPDNIDINDIEVWKSLKDSTLGIFQFEGFAGTKIIEKLFRPEILDKIQSENQNISYINLLSMANGAIRPAGDSYRDRLADGQTNGNGHEALNELLAENMGYLLFQEDIMKFLTDFCGFSGAESDTVRRGFAKKTGTGQYIPKIHDGFMKFMTEHYGENEEYYEEILKSFVKVIEDSSDYGFSLNHSQPYSYIGYAGAYLRYHYPLQFLSTLLDLEKEIKEIYAIISYAKNIGVKIQNIAFGKSRSAYSYSEEENAIYKGIKSIKYMNAKMADELFELANSKEFCYNDAVGLFQDIIENTCADTRQISILINLDYFKKFGDSSTLLEIYECMVDIKKADTTK
;
A
#
# COMPACT_ATOMS: atom_id res chain seq x y z
N MET A 1 14.91 -3.34 2.44
CA MET A 1 15.97 -3.23 1.40
C MET A 1 17.14 -2.46 1.99
N ASP A 2 18.35 -2.96 1.85
CA ASP A 2 19.56 -2.27 2.30
C ASP A 2 19.92 -1.16 1.30
N SER A 3 19.84 0.09 1.74
CA SER A 3 20.04 1.27 0.90
C SER A 3 21.45 1.38 0.32
N ILE A 4 22.45 0.92 1.07
CA ILE A 4 23.86 0.96 0.63
C ILE A 4 24.11 -0.11 -0.42
N LYS A 5 23.66 -1.35 -0.17
CA LYS A 5 23.79 -2.49 -1.08
C LYS A 5 23.13 -2.24 -2.43
N HIS A 6 22.00 -1.52 -2.44
CA HIS A 6 21.22 -1.22 -3.64
C HIS A 6 21.52 0.15 -4.24
N GLY A 7 22.59 0.83 -3.81
CA GLY A 7 23.06 2.08 -4.40
C GLY A 7 22.12 3.29 -4.25
N LEU A 8 21.23 3.28 -3.24
CA LEU A 8 20.33 4.39 -3.00
C LEU A 8 21.07 5.61 -2.43
N ASN A 9 20.56 6.79 -2.71
CA ASN A 9 21.22 8.03 -2.31
C ASN A 9 21.22 8.22 -0.79
N PHE A 10 22.42 8.17 -0.18
CA PHE A 10 22.59 8.24 1.27
C PHE A 10 22.16 9.59 1.86
N PHE A 11 22.41 10.71 1.17
CA PHE A 11 22.08 12.05 1.68
C PHE A 11 20.57 12.30 1.77
N ARG A 12 19.76 11.45 1.16
CA ARG A 12 18.29 11.47 1.34
C ARG A 12 17.87 10.93 2.71
N PHE A 13 18.63 10.01 3.29
CA PHE A 13 18.36 9.45 4.61
C PHE A 13 19.01 10.28 5.71
N ILE A 14 20.30 10.52 5.59
CA ILE A 14 21.10 11.25 6.59
C ILE A 14 21.81 12.41 5.91
N ASN A 15 21.45 13.63 6.30
CA ASN A 15 22.09 14.85 5.84
C ASN A 15 22.65 15.59 7.07
N PRO A 16 24.00 15.76 7.18
CA PRO A 16 24.63 16.45 8.31
C PRO A 16 24.20 17.91 8.50
N GLU A 17 23.75 18.55 7.42
CA GLU A 17 23.24 19.95 7.46
C GLU A 17 21.77 20.05 7.90
N ARG A 18 21.11 18.91 8.09
CA ARG A 18 19.72 18.87 8.52
C ARG A 18 19.62 19.09 10.03
N VAL A 19 18.97 20.16 10.44
CA VAL A 19 18.76 20.51 11.85
C VAL A 19 17.68 19.66 12.52
N SER A 20 16.67 19.21 11.76
CA SER A 20 15.57 18.37 12.29
C SER A 20 15.88 16.88 12.19
N LEU A 21 15.45 16.12 13.18
CA LEU A 21 15.49 14.65 13.12
C LEU A 21 14.63 14.12 11.97
N PRO A 22 15.03 13.01 11.31
CA PRO A 22 14.23 12.39 10.26
C PRO A 22 12.98 11.72 10.84
N ASP A 23 11.91 11.68 10.06
CA ASP A 23 10.82 10.75 10.28
C ASP A 23 11.26 9.37 9.79
N ILE A 24 10.91 8.33 10.53
CA ILE A 24 11.29 6.96 10.23
C ILE A 24 10.01 6.18 9.91
N ASP A 25 9.78 5.92 8.62
CA ASP A 25 8.65 5.14 8.13
C ASP A 25 9.09 3.68 7.95
N ILE A 26 8.38 2.75 8.57
CA ILE A 26 8.68 1.32 8.47
C ILE A 26 7.41 0.53 8.19
N ASP A 27 7.46 -0.24 7.11
CA ASP A 27 6.35 -1.10 6.69
C ASP A 27 6.48 -2.50 7.30
N PHE A 28 5.40 -2.96 7.95
CA PHE A 28 5.29 -4.29 8.54
C PHE A 28 4.05 -5.04 8.02
N PRO A 29 4.04 -6.38 8.10
CA PRO A 29 2.80 -7.13 7.93
C PRO A 29 1.78 -6.67 9.00
N PRO A 30 0.53 -6.35 8.64
CA PRO A 30 -0.48 -5.91 9.60
C PRO A 30 -0.68 -6.84 10.79
N SER A 31 -0.57 -8.15 10.57
CA SER A 31 -0.69 -9.19 11.61
C SER A 31 0.38 -9.10 12.70
N ARG A 32 1.59 -8.61 12.35
CA ARG A 32 2.74 -8.53 13.27
C ARG A 32 3.02 -7.13 13.83
N ARG A 33 2.22 -6.15 13.44
CA ARG A 33 2.44 -4.76 13.84
C ARG A 33 2.45 -4.57 15.36
N LEU A 34 1.55 -5.25 16.08
CA LEU A 34 1.48 -5.17 17.55
C LEU A 34 2.73 -5.75 18.22
N GLU A 35 3.30 -6.84 17.70
CA GLU A 35 4.54 -7.43 18.23
C GLU A 35 5.71 -6.43 18.16
N VAL A 36 5.81 -5.68 17.06
CA VAL A 36 6.84 -4.64 16.88
C VAL A 36 6.66 -3.51 17.88
N ILE A 37 5.43 -3.04 18.06
CA ILE A 37 5.08 -2.00 19.01
C ILE A 37 5.40 -2.45 20.45
N GLU A 38 5.08 -3.69 20.80
CA GLU A 38 5.39 -4.29 22.11
C GLU A 38 6.90 -4.42 22.32
N PHE A 39 7.63 -4.86 21.31
CA PHE A 39 9.07 -4.95 21.36
C PHE A 39 9.72 -3.58 21.61
N ILE A 40 9.38 -2.56 20.82
CA ILE A 40 9.96 -1.21 20.98
C ILE A 40 9.63 -0.64 22.37
N SER A 41 8.40 -0.80 22.83
CA SER A 41 7.99 -0.31 24.15
C SER A 41 8.62 -1.06 25.33
N SER A 42 9.21 -2.23 25.10
CA SER A 42 9.92 -3.02 26.11
C SER A 42 11.41 -2.70 26.24
N ILE A 43 11.96 -1.85 25.36
CA ILE A 43 13.38 -1.49 25.39
C ILE A 43 13.64 -0.63 26.63
N GLU A 44 14.57 -1.10 27.48
CA GLU A 44 14.95 -0.40 28.70
C GLU A 44 15.61 0.96 28.40
N GLY A 45 15.25 1.98 29.16
CA GLY A 45 15.78 3.34 29.01
C GLY A 45 15.16 4.14 27.87
N ILE A 46 14.07 3.62 27.25
CA ILE A 46 13.31 4.33 26.22
C ILE A 46 11.86 4.49 26.67
N GLU A 47 11.34 5.71 26.59
CA GLU A 47 9.92 5.98 26.67
C GLU A 47 9.28 6.00 25.28
N PHE A 48 8.07 5.48 25.20
CA PHE A 48 7.33 5.27 23.96
C PHE A 48 5.85 5.64 24.14
N CYS A 49 5.31 6.50 23.27
CA CYS A 49 3.89 6.80 23.28
C CYS A 49 3.32 7.02 21.86
N GLU A 50 2.03 6.88 21.73
CA GLU A 50 1.28 7.16 20.50
C GLU A 50 1.22 8.68 20.26
N ILE A 51 1.09 9.11 19.00
CA ILE A 51 0.88 10.52 18.64
C ILE A 51 -0.61 10.76 18.48
N ILE A 52 -1.13 11.86 19.01
CA ILE A 52 -2.53 12.23 18.78
C ILE A 52 -2.76 12.89 17.44
N THR A 53 -3.97 12.72 16.94
CA THR A 53 -4.52 13.49 15.84
C THR A 53 -5.74 14.26 16.31
N ILE A 54 -5.70 15.59 16.12
CA ILE A 54 -6.85 16.46 16.39
C ILE A 54 -7.65 16.59 15.09
N ASN A 55 -8.80 15.93 15.05
CA ASN A 55 -9.70 16.03 13.93
C ASN A 55 -10.55 17.29 14.05
N SER A 56 -10.44 18.19 13.09
CA SER A 56 -11.31 19.35 12.96
C SER A 56 -12.45 19.11 11.96
N ALA A 57 -13.55 19.80 12.16
CA ALA A 57 -14.66 19.79 11.20
C ALA A 57 -14.20 20.43 9.89
N LYS A 58 -14.12 19.63 8.82
CA LYS A 58 -13.96 20.13 7.45
C LYS A 58 -15.33 20.47 6.85
N LEU A 59 -15.33 21.19 5.73
CA LEU A 59 -16.53 21.72 5.10
C LEU A 59 -17.57 20.61 4.80
N LYS A 60 -17.16 19.50 4.19
CA LYS A 60 -18.07 18.36 3.92
C LYS A 60 -18.72 17.80 5.18
N ARG A 61 -17.95 17.65 6.25
CA ARG A 61 -18.46 17.14 7.52
C ARG A 61 -19.40 18.13 8.18
N ALA A 62 -19.00 19.41 8.24
CA ALA A 62 -19.83 20.47 8.81
C ALA A 62 -21.20 20.57 8.11
N ILE A 63 -21.23 20.48 6.77
CA ILE A 63 -22.48 20.46 6.00
C ILE A 63 -23.36 19.27 6.41
N ARG A 64 -22.79 18.05 6.53
CA ARG A 64 -23.57 16.86 6.91
C ARG A 64 -24.10 16.92 8.34
N ASP A 65 -23.25 17.31 9.28
CA ASP A 65 -23.62 17.36 10.69
C ASP A 65 -24.68 18.46 10.95
N LEU A 66 -24.50 19.64 10.37
CA LEU A 66 -25.42 20.77 10.54
C LEU A 66 -26.68 20.65 9.70
N GLY A 67 -26.60 20.13 8.48
CA GLY A 67 -27.78 19.84 7.66
C GLY A 67 -28.73 18.87 8.37
N LYS A 68 -28.18 17.83 9.00
CA LYS A 68 -28.95 16.93 9.87
C LYS A 68 -29.56 17.66 11.08
N GLY A 69 -28.80 18.56 11.70
CA GLY A 69 -29.28 19.36 12.85
C GLY A 69 -30.39 20.35 12.44
N LEU A 70 -30.40 20.85 11.21
CA LEU A 70 -31.44 21.70 10.63
C LEU A 70 -32.61 20.92 10.03
N ASN A 71 -32.66 19.60 10.22
CA ASN A 71 -33.68 18.69 9.69
C ASN A 71 -33.81 18.72 8.14
N MET A 72 -32.73 19.02 7.43
CA MET A 72 -32.69 18.92 5.97
C MET A 72 -32.80 17.45 5.53
N SER A 73 -33.29 17.21 4.31
CA SER A 73 -33.33 15.87 3.76
C SER A 73 -31.91 15.32 3.54
N LEU A 74 -31.72 14.01 3.68
CA LEU A 74 -30.43 13.37 3.47
C LEU A 74 -29.92 13.58 2.04
N ASP A 75 -30.82 13.58 1.06
CA ASP A 75 -30.48 13.75 -0.35
C ASP A 75 -29.97 15.17 -0.63
N GLU A 76 -30.62 16.20 -0.10
CA GLU A 76 -30.15 17.60 -0.22
C GLU A 76 -28.77 17.78 0.44
N VAL A 77 -28.62 17.29 1.65
CA VAL A 77 -27.34 17.37 2.39
C VAL A 77 -26.22 16.65 1.65
N ASP A 78 -26.50 15.49 1.08
CA ASP A 78 -25.52 14.73 0.31
C ASP A 78 -25.19 15.38 -1.04
N GLU A 79 -26.16 16.00 -1.72
CA GLU A 79 -25.92 16.80 -2.92
C GLU A 79 -24.96 17.95 -2.63
N ILE A 80 -25.26 18.75 -1.58
CA ILE A 80 -24.41 19.88 -1.17
C ILE A 80 -23.01 19.40 -0.79
N ALA A 81 -22.91 18.33 -0.01
CA ALA A 81 -21.63 17.79 0.43
C ALA A 81 -20.79 17.21 -0.73
N LYS A 82 -21.42 16.62 -1.74
CA LYS A 82 -20.75 16.13 -2.97
C LYS A 82 -20.23 17.27 -3.84
N ALA A 83 -20.90 18.44 -3.82
CA ALA A 83 -20.47 19.63 -4.55
C ALA A 83 -19.24 20.34 -3.95
N VAL A 84 -18.75 19.89 -2.78
CA VAL A 84 -17.50 20.40 -2.19
C VAL A 84 -16.30 19.86 -2.94
N GLU A 85 -15.55 20.77 -3.55
CA GLU A 85 -14.28 20.48 -4.20
C GLU A 85 -13.13 20.50 -3.19
N THR A 86 -12.19 19.57 -3.33
CA THR A 86 -11.03 19.45 -2.44
C THR A 86 -9.75 19.71 -3.22
N PHE A 87 -8.99 20.73 -2.81
CA PHE A 87 -7.68 21.09 -3.38
C PHE A 87 -6.60 20.92 -2.31
N GLY A 88 -5.95 19.76 -2.30
CA GLY A 88 -5.02 19.40 -1.24
C GLY A 88 -5.73 19.33 0.12
N THR A 89 -5.33 20.21 1.05
CA THR A 89 -5.96 20.31 2.39
C THR A 89 -7.15 21.28 2.44
N LYS A 90 -7.38 22.07 1.38
CA LYS A 90 -8.43 23.08 1.32
C LYS A 90 -9.68 22.54 0.64
N GLU A 91 -10.81 22.77 1.27
CA GLU A 91 -12.14 22.48 0.71
C GLU A 91 -12.83 23.79 0.29
N LYS A 92 -13.47 23.78 -0.86
CA LYS A 92 -14.24 24.93 -1.39
C LYS A 92 -15.59 24.44 -1.90
N ILE A 93 -16.56 25.33 -1.88
CA ILE A 93 -17.88 25.11 -2.47
C ILE A 93 -18.30 26.32 -3.30
N ASN A 94 -19.03 26.08 -4.38
CA ASN A 94 -19.55 27.13 -5.23
C ASN A 94 -20.52 28.05 -4.46
N ASN A 95 -20.42 29.35 -4.67
CA ASN A 95 -21.24 30.36 -3.99
C ASN A 95 -22.75 30.17 -4.20
N LYS A 96 -23.19 29.57 -5.30
CA LYS A 96 -24.61 29.26 -5.53
C LYS A 96 -25.26 28.48 -4.39
N TYR A 97 -24.50 27.53 -3.77
CA TYR A 97 -25.00 26.75 -2.63
C TYR A 97 -25.05 27.60 -1.36
N ARG A 98 -24.09 28.53 -1.17
CA ARG A 98 -24.09 29.45 -0.04
C ARG A 98 -25.28 30.41 -0.09
N GLU A 99 -25.64 30.87 -1.29
CA GLU A 99 -26.80 31.75 -1.53
C GLU A 99 -28.14 31.00 -1.39
N ALA A 100 -28.18 29.73 -1.81
CA ALA A 100 -29.39 28.90 -1.70
C ALA A 100 -29.68 28.43 -0.25
N TYR A 101 -28.62 28.23 0.57
CA TYR A 101 -28.72 27.71 1.93
C TYR A 101 -28.01 28.64 2.95
N PRO A 102 -28.37 29.91 3.09
CA PRO A 102 -27.62 30.88 3.89
C PRO A 102 -27.58 30.53 5.38
N GLU A 103 -28.64 29.96 5.93
CA GLU A 103 -28.71 29.52 7.32
C GLU A 103 -27.72 28.36 7.59
N LEU A 104 -27.70 27.37 6.72
CA LEU A 104 -26.75 26.27 6.82
C LEU A 104 -25.31 26.79 6.84
N PHE A 105 -24.95 27.65 5.88
CA PHE A 105 -23.57 28.11 5.74
C PHE A 105 -23.15 29.13 6.82
N ALA A 106 -24.07 29.86 7.41
CA ALA A 106 -23.77 30.66 8.61
C ALA A 106 -23.28 29.81 9.79
N HIS A 107 -23.85 28.62 9.95
CA HIS A 107 -23.41 27.66 10.97
C HIS A 107 -22.17 26.86 10.53
N VAL A 108 -22.09 26.46 9.26
CA VAL A 108 -20.94 25.73 8.69
C VAL A 108 -19.65 26.53 8.84
N ASP A 109 -19.68 27.84 8.55
CA ASP A 109 -18.49 28.71 8.68
C ASP A 109 -18.02 28.82 10.15
N ARG A 110 -18.95 28.81 11.10
CA ARG A 110 -18.62 28.80 12.53
C ARG A 110 -18.09 27.47 13.03
N MET A 111 -18.58 26.35 12.49
CA MET A 111 -18.15 25.00 12.86
C MET A 111 -16.83 24.61 12.17
N SER A 112 -16.55 25.18 11.01
CA SER A 112 -15.35 24.87 10.24
C SER A 112 -14.08 25.16 11.04
N GLY A 113 -13.22 24.17 11.17
CA GLY A 113 -11.98 24.25 11.95
C GLY A 113 -12.13 23.91 13.44
N CYS A 114 -13.36 23.81 13.98
CA CYS A 114 -13.56 23.39 15.36
C CYS A 114 -13.09 21.95 15.58
N CYS A 115 -12.44 21.67 16.70
CA CYS A 115 -12.08 20.32 17.10
C CYS A 115 -13.34 19.47 17.30
N VAL A 116 -13.38 18.32 16.63
CA VAL A 116 -14.50 17.35 16.70
C VAL A 116 -14.13 16.14 17.52
N SER A 117 -12.89 15.69 17.40
CA SER A 117 -12.38 14.55 18.16
C SER A 117 -10.87 14.60 18.28
N VAL A 118 -10.38 14.05 19.37
CA VAL A 118 -8.97 13.72 19.57
C VAL A 118 -8.87 12.20 19.52
N VAL A 119 -8.04 11.68 18.64
CA VAL A 119 -7.82 10.25 18.44
C VAL A 119 -6.32 9.98 18.31
N ASP A 120 -5.94 8.74 18.56
CA ASP A 120 -4.55 8.32 18.31
C ASP A 120 -4.30 8.27 16.79
N GLN A 121 -3.12 8.69 16.38
CA GLN A 121 -2.67 8.49 15.00
C GLN A 121 -2.36 7.01 14.81
N PRO A 122 -3.00 6.31 13.87
CA PRO A 122 -2.93 4.84 13.81
C PRO A 122 -1.52 4.26 13.67
N SER A 123 -0.56 5.02 13.14
CA SER A 123 0.80 4.55 12.85
C SER A 123 1.90 5.34 13.54
N GLY A 124 1.59 6.54 14.08
CA GLY A 124 2.59 7.48 14.57
C GLY A 124 2.94 7.27 16.05
N TYR A 125 4.23 7.15 16.32
CA TYR A 125 4.79 7.00 17.66
C TYR A 125 5.95 7.94 17.87
N ILE A 126 6.17 8.36 19.12
CA ILE A 126 7.42 9.02 19.53
C ILE A 126 8.22 8.12 20.46
N VAL A 127 9.53 8.21 20.29
CA VAL A 127 10.53 7.50 21.09
C VAL A 127 11.47 8.52 21.73
N SER A 128 11.72 8.37 23.02
CA SER A 128 12.53 9.33 23.78
C SER A 128 13.35 8.62 24.86
N PRO A 129 14.60 9.02 25.07
CA PRO A 129 15.38 8.56 26.22
C PRO A 129 15.07 9.34 27.52
N ILE A 130 14.17 10.33 27.45
CA ILE A 130 13.75 11.16 28.59
C ILE A 130 12.25 11.06 28.79
N SER A 131 11.77 11.44 29.98
CA SER A 131 10.36 11.36 30.36
C SER A 131 9.46 12.13 29.38
N LEU A 132 8.55 11.42 28.73
CA LEU A 132 7.52 12.02 27.86
C LEU A 132 6.41 12.67 28.68
N ASP A 133 6.09 12.17 29.87
CA ASP A 133 5.10 12.78 30.78
C ASP A 133 5.54 14.20 31.17
N ASP A 134 6.83 14.42 31.43
CA ASP A 134 7.33 15.70 31.90
C ASP A 134 7.57 16.72 30.77
N HIS A 135 7.89 16.27 29.56
CA HIS A 135 8.31 17.14 28.46
C HIS A 135 7.22 17.38 27.41
N VAL A 136 6.41 16.38 27.10
CA VAL A 136 5.35 16.44 26.06
C VAL A 136 3.97 16.47 26.71
N GLY A 137 3.87 15.90 27.90
CA GLY A 137 2.63 15.52 28.51
C GLY A 137 2.00 14.30 27.81
N THR A 138 1.44 13.40 28.57
CA THR A 138 0.72 12.25 28.02
C THR A 138 -0.72 12.22 28.46
N MET A 139 -1.55 11.53 27.71
CA MET A 139 -2.98 11.33 27.97
C MET A 139 -3.43 9.95 27.50
N THR A 140 -4.60 9.51 27.94
CA THR A 140 -5.27 8.34 27.39
C THR A 140 -6.48 8.79 26.58
N THR A 141 -6.68 8.26 25.39
CA THR A 141 -7.89 8.45 24.60
C THR A 141 -8.85 7.27 24.85
N GLN A 142 -10.10 7.38 24.39
CA GLN A 142 -11.08 6.30 24.56
C GLN A 142 -10.70 5.00 23.83
N LYS A 143 -9.80 5.08 22.85
CA LYS A 143 -9.38 3.96 22.02
C LYS A 143 -7.92 3.58 22.21
N SER A 144 -7.12 4.40 22.89
CA SER A 144 -5.70 4.12 23.11
C SER A 144 -5.53 2.93 24.05
N ILE A 145 -4.74 1.98 23.60
CA ILE A 145 -4.26 0.88 24.44
C ILE A 145 -3.10 1.37 25.32
N ARG A 146 -2.46 2.47 24.93
CA ARG A 146 -1.25 3.05 25.52
C ARG A 146 -1.41 4.54 25.77
N LYS A 147 -0.43 5.14 26.46
CA LYS A 147 -0.37 6.59 26.59
C LYS A 147 -0.15 7.23 25.21
N ALA A 148 -0.80 8.35 24.95
CA ALA A 148 -0.62 9.17 23.77
C ALA A 148 -0.07 10.55 24.16
N SER A 149 0.71 11.20 23.29
CA SER A 149 1.21 12.56 23.52
C SER A 149 0.06 13.56 23.56
N GLN A 150 0.19 14.64 24.32
CA GLN A 150 -0.75 15.77 24.25
C GLN A 150 -0.50 16.69 23.04
N LEU A 151 0.67 16.56 22.41
CA LEU A 151 1.06 17.29 21.21
C LEU A 151 0.78 16.46 19.95
N ASN A 152 0.29 17.13 18.90
CA ASN A 152 0.13 16.50 17.59
C ASN A 152 1.44 16.51 16.79
N MET A 153 1.45 15.84 15.62
CA MET A 153 2.62 15.70 14.76
C MET A 153 3.32 17.03 14.44
N LYS A 154 2.56 18.09 14.14
CA LYS A 154 3.12 19.40 13.77
C LYS A 154 3.82 20.11 14.94
N GLU A 155 3.27 19.97 16.13
CA GLU A 155 3.83 20.54 17.35
C GLU A 155 5.10 19.78 17.77
N LEU A 156 5.14 18.47 17.52
CA LEU A 156 6.31 17.63 17.77
C LEU A 156 7.46 17.91 16.80
N ASP A 157 7.20 18.33 15.57
CA ASP A 157 8.23 18.63 14.55
C ASP A 157 9.25 19.68 15.01
N GLY A 158 8.82 20.64 15.83
CA GLY A 158 9.70 21.67 16.38
C GLY A 158 10.54 21.26 17.60
N ASN A 159 10.30 20.05 18.15
CA ASN A 159 10.84 19.65 19.46
C ASN A 159 11.88 18.52 19.41
N ASN A 160 12.37 18.15 18.21
CA ASN A 160 13.44 17.16 18.01
C ASN A 160 13.18 15.78 18.64
N TYR A 161 11.96 15.26 18.57
CA TYR A 161 11.66 13.88 18.94
C TYR A 161 11.85 12.95 17.74
N ILE A 162 12.32 11.73 18.00
CA ILE A 162 12.32 10.67 17.00
C ILE A 162 10.87 10.20 16.82
N LYS A 163 10.38 10.35 15.60
CA LYS A 163 9.04 9.87 15.21
C LYS A 163 9.18 8.61 14.38
N LEU A 164 8.40 7.60 14.76
CA LEU A 164 8.30 6.34 14.05
C LEU A 164 6.90 6.22 13.48
N ASP A 165 6.78 6.04 12.16
CA ASP A 165 5.55 5.60 11.53
C ASP A 165 5.64 4.10 11.28
N ILE A 166 4.91 3.32 12.11
CA ILE A 166 4.85 1.86 12.02
C ILE A 166 3.63 1.49 11.20
N LEU A 167 3.84 1.33 9.90
CA LEU A 167 2.78 1.14 8.91
C LEU A 167 2.47 -0.34 8.71
N GLY A 168 1.18 -0.68 8.61
CA GLY A 168 0.74 -2.01 8.20
C GLY A 168 0.56 -2.06 6.69
N LEU A 169 1.44 -2.78 5.97
CA LEU A 169 1.35 -2.94 4.53
C LEU A 169 0.85 -4.34 4.17
N ILE A 170 -0.38 -4.41 3.62
CA ILE A 170 -1.05 -5.67 3.28
C ILE A 170 -0.29 -6.50 2.25
N ASN A 171 0.45 -5.85 1.33
CA ASN A 171 1.25 -6.56 0.34
C ASN A 171 2.43 -7.33 0.94
N ILE A 172 2.99 -6.88 2.08
CA ILE A 172 3.99 -7.65 2.82
C ILE A 172 3.36 -8.88 3.47
N GLU A 173 2.15 -8.75 4.01
CA GLU A 173 1.36 -9.89 4.51
C GLU A 173 1.08 -10.89 3.39
N LEU A 174 0.61 -10.41 2.23
CA LEU A 174 0.36 -11.24 1.05
C LEU A 174 1.59 -12.05 0.64
N ILE A 175 2.75 -11.39 0.52
CA ILE A 175 4.01 -12.06 0.15
C ILE A 175 4.37 -13.12 1.20
N ASN A 176 4.31 -12.77 2.48
CA ASN A 176 4.68 -13.70 3.56
C ASN A 176 3.79 -14.94 3.57
N GLU A 177 2.48 -14.76 3.54
CA GLU A 177 1.53 -15.88 3.61
C GLU A 177 1.52 -16.71 2.32
N ALA A 178 1.63 -16.08 1.15
CA ALA A 178 1.74 -16.81 -0.11
C ALA A 178 3.03 -17.64 -0.21
N CYS A 179 4.18 -17.11 0.26
CA CYS A 179 5.43 -17.86 0.34
C CYS A 179 5.31 -19.06 1.30
N LYS A 180 4.66 -18.90 2.45
CA LYS A 180 4.39 -20.01 3.38
C LYS A 180 3.52 -21.09 2.75
N LEU A 181 2.46 -20.70 2.05
CA LEU A 181 1.58 -21.64 1.35
C LEU A 181 2.29 -22.36 0.19
N ALA A 182 3.24 -21.68 -0.46
CA ALA A 182 4.05 -22.24 -1.55
C ALA A 182 5.24 -23.07 -1.05
N ASP A 183 5.46 -23.14 0.27
CA ASP A 183 6.62 -23.78 0.91
C ASP A 183 7.98 -23.30 0.34
N ILE A 184 8.09 -22.00 0.12
CA ILE A 184 9.32 -21.34 -0.34
C ILE A 184 9.82 -20.33 0.69
N GLU A 185 11.11 -20.01 0.61
CA GLU A 185 11.69 -18.93 1.39
C GLU A 185 10.99 -17.62 1.07
N ARG A 186 10.79 -16.78 2.09
CA ARG A 186 10.22 -15.43 1.92
C ARG A 186 11.00 -14.65 0.87
N LEU A 187 10.30 -14.16 -0.13
CA LEU A 187 10.89 -13.33 -1.18
C LEU A 187 11.34 -11.98 -0.63
N THR A 188 12.57 -11.63 -0.95
CA THR A 188 13.24 -10.37 -0.60
C THR A 188 13.99 -9.84 -1.81
N PRO A 189 14.42 -8.56 -1.83
CA PRO A 189 15.27 -8.04 -2.90
C PRO A 189 16.58 -8.81 -3.09
N ASP A 190 17.00 -9.60 -2.10
CA ASP A 190 18.27 -10.31 -2.11
C ASP A 190 18.18 -11.73 -2.70
N ASN A 191 16.98 -12.34 -2.71
CA ASN A 191 16.78 -13.73 -3.16
C ASN A 191 15.79 -13.90 -4.32
N ILE A 192 15.07 -12.82 -4.69
CA ILE A 192 14.12 -12.87 -5.81
C ILE A 192 14.86 -12.76 -7.15
N ASP A 193 14.52 -13.62 -8.11
CA ASP A 193 15.04 -13.50 -9.47
C ASP A 193 14.33 -12.37 -10.24
N ILE A 194 15.01 -11.23 -10.34
CA ILE A 194 14.53 -10.06 -11.09
C ILE A 194 14.78 -10.17 -12.60
N ASN A 195 15.44 -11.22 -13.06
CA ASN A 195 15.74 -11.42 -14.49
C ASN A 195 14.72 -12.33 -15.19
N ASP A 196 13.71 -12.82 -14.47
CA ASP A 196 12.64 -13.62 -15.05
C ASP A 196 11.74 -12.78 -15.95
N ILE A 197 12.05 -12.80 -17.25
CA ILE A 197 11.36 -12.00 -18.27
C ILE A 197 9.88 -12.34 -18.42
N GLU A 198 9.49 -13.58 -18.14
CA GLU A 198 8.09 -14.03 -18.28
C GLU A 198 7.21 -13.43 -17.16
N VAL A 199 7.76 -13.27 -15.95
CA VAL A 199 7.09 -12.53 -14.88
C VAL A 199 6.86 -11.07 -15.30
N TRP A 200 7.87 -10.40 -15.85
CA TRP A 200 7.73 -9.01 -16.32
C TRP A 200 6.69 -8.89 -17.44
N LYS A 201 6.69 -9.77 -18.41
CA LYS A 201 5.69 -9.80 -19.48
C LYS A 201 4.27 -10.06 -18.97
N SER A 202 4.11 -10.79 -17.86
CA SER A 202 2.80 -11.07 -17.27
C SER A 202 2.13 -9.84 -16.64
N LEU A 203 2.89 -8.78 -16.38
CA LEU A 203 2.36 -7.53 -15.82
C LEU A 203 1.34 -6.86 -16.75
N LYS A 204 1.49 -6.99 -18.07
CA LYS A 204 0.52 -6.46 -19.06
C LYS A 204 -0.88 -7.04 -18.93
N ASP A 205 -0.99 -8.25 -18.37
CA ASP A 205 -2.27 -8.99 -18.32
C ASP A 205 -3.10 -8.64 -17.07
N SER A 206 -2.45 -8.21 -15.98
CA SER A 206 -3.14 -7.80 -14.76
C SER A 206 -2.19 -7.08 -13.78
N THR A 207 -2.73 -6.12 -13.06
CA THR A 207 -2.08 -5.45 -11.92
C THR A 207 -2.60 -5.93 -10.58
N LEU A 208 -3.35 -7.02 -10.55
CA LEU A 208 -3.92 -7.59 -9.33
C LEU A 208 -2.82 -7.96 -8.33
N GLY A 209 -2.87 -7.38 -7.12
CA GLY A 209 -1.87 -7.58 -6.07
C GLY A 209 -0.51 -6.95 -6.36
N ILE A 210 -0.41 -6.08 -7.36
CA ILE A 210 0.81 -5.33 -7.68
C ILE A 210 0.78 -4.00 -6.95
N PHE A 211 1.53 -3.91 -5.88
CA PHE A 211 1.54 -2.74 -5.02
C PHE A 211 1.75 -1.43 -5.78
N GLN A 212 0.95 -0.42 -5.48
CA GLN A 212 0.89 0.92 -6.10
C GLN A 212 0.20 0.98 -7.48
N PHE A 213 -0.06 -0.14 -8.16
CA PHE A 213 -0.54 -0.14 -9.55
C PHE A 213 -1.98 -0.63 -9.73
N GLU A 214 -2.71 -0.93 -8.66
CA GLU A 214 -4.10 -1.41 -8.69
C GLU A 214 -5.11 -0.33 -9.11
N GLY A 215 -4.73 0.96 -8.98
CA GLY A 215 -5.57 2.08 -9.43
C GLY A 215 -5.55 2.28 -10.95
N PHE A 216 -6.57 2.95 -11.50
CA PHE A 216 -6.76 3.15 -12.95
C PHE A 216 -5.51 3.65 -13.70
N ALA A 217 -4.82 4.67 -13.18
CA ALA A 217 -3.61 5.21 -13.82
C ALA A 217 -2.45 4.19 -13.78
N GLY A 218 -2.32 3.46 -12.67
CA GLY A 218 -1.31 2.41 -12.50
C GLY A 218 -1.55 1.25 -13.46
N THR A 219 -2.76 0.73 -13.52
CA THR A 219 -3.13 -0.34 -14.44
C THR A 219 -2.84 0.05 -15.88
N LYS A 220 -3.29 1.24 -16.31
CA LYS A 220 -3.12 1.71 -17.69
C LYS A 220 -1.64 1.82 -18.11
N ILE A 221 -0.76 2.34 -17.25
CA ILE A 221 0.67 2.45 -17.60
C ILE A 221 1.34 1.08 -17.63
N ILE A 222 1.04 0.19 -16.67
CA ILE A 222 1.64 -1.14 -16.59
C ILE A 222 1.23 -2.01 -17.78
N GLU A 223 -0.06 -2.06 -18.12
CA GLU A 223 -0.57 -2.81 -19.26
C GLU A 223 0.07 -2.40 -20.59
N LYS A 224 0.50 -1.15 -20.72
CA LYS A 224 1.12 -0.64 -21.93
C LYS A 224 2.64 -0.81 -21.93
N LEU A 225 3.32 -0.39 -20.85
CA LEU A 225 4.78 -0.37 -20.73
C LEU A 225 5.40 -1.79 -20.77
N PHE A 226 4.71 -2.78 -20.16
CA PHE A 226 5.21 -4.15 -20.07
C PHE A 226 4.76 -5.07 -21.21
N ARG A 227 4.27 -4.52 -22.33
CA ARG A 227 4.06 -5.28 -23.55
C ARG A 227 5.38 -5.76 -24.13
N PRO A 228 5.47 -7.00 -24.63
CA PRO A 228 6.71 -7.54 -25.18
C PRO A 228 7.37 -6.62 -26.20
N GLU A 229 6.60 -6.08 -27.15
CA GLU A 229 7.11 -5.18 -28.19
C GLU A 229 7.69 -3.86 -27.64
N ILE A 230 7.15 -3.36 -26.52
CA ILE A 230 7.66 -2.16 -25.85
C ILE A 230 8.93 -2.48 -25.06
N LEU A 231 8.95 -3.61 -24.34
CA LEU A 231 10.13 -4.06 -23.61
C LEU A 231 11.29 -4.33 -24.56
N ASP A 232 11.05 -5.00 -25.69
CA ASP A 232 12.06 -5.28 -26.71
C ASP A 232 12.62 -3.98 -27.31
N LYS A 233 11.76 -3.00 -27.59
CA LYS A 233 12.15 -1.66 -28.05
C LYS A 233 13.05 -0.97 -27.03
N ILE A 234 12.61 -0.90 -25.75
CA ILE A 234 13.38 -0.24 -24.68
C ILE A 234 14.74 -0.90 -24.53
N GLN A 235 14.82 -2.22 -24.51
CA GLN A 235 16.09 -2.94 -24.38
C GLN A 235 17.01 -2.74 -25.58
N SER A 236 16.46 -2.58 -26.78
CA SER A 236 17.27 -2.31 -27.98
C SER A 236 17.85 -0.89 -28.00
N GLU A 237 17.10 0.08 -27.49
CA GLU A 237 17.51 1.49 -27.47
C GLU A 237 18.33 1.86 -26.22
N ASN A 238 18.08 1.18 -25.08
CA ASN A 238 18.63 1.52 -23.76
C ASN A 238 19.06 0.24 -23.00
N GLN A 239 20.16 -0.36 -23.41
CA GLN A 239 20.65 -1.66 -22.89
C GLN A 239 20.91 -1.71 -21.36
N ASN A 240 21.05 -0.56 -20.72
CA ASN A 240 21.39 -0.45 -19.30
C ASN A 240 20.15 -0.34 -18.36
N ILE A 241 18.93 -0.30 -18.90
CA ILE A 241 17.74 -0.16 -18.07
C ILE A 241 17.31 -1.53 -17.54
N SER A 242 17.28 -1.67 -16.23
CA SER A 242 16.68 -2.84 -15.58
C SER A 242 15.15 -2.75 -15.53
N TYR A 243 14.48 -3.89 -15.60
CA TYR A 243 13.01 -3.92 -15.50
C TYR A 243 12.49 -3.40 -14.16
N ILE A 244 13.26 -3.55 -13.07
CA ILE A 244 12.90 -2.97 -11.77
C ILE A 244 12.94 -1.44 -11.80
N ASN A 245 13.88 -0.85 -12.58
CA ASN A 245 13.88 0.59 -12.80
C ASN A 245 12.69 1.04 -13.64
N LEU A 246 12.29 0.28 -14.67
CA LEU A 246 11.06 0.58 -15.43
C LEU A 246 9.82 0.60 -14.54
N LEU A 247 9.70 -0.35 -13.61
CA LEU A 247 8.60 -0.37 -12.65
C LEU A 247 8.68 0.83 -11.69
N SER A 248 9.89 1.22 -11.27
CA SER A 248 10.11 2.41 -10.43
C SER A 248 9.77 3.71 -11.16
N MET A 249 10.11 3.80 -12.45
CA MET A 249 9.74 4.92 -13.32
C MET A 249 8.22 5.01 -13.51
N ALA A 250 7.55 3.87 -13.74
CA ALA A 250 6.09 3.81 -13.82
C ALA A 250 5.43 4.32 -12.53
N ASN A 251 5.98 3.95 -11.36
CA ASN A 251 5.51 4.43 -10.06
C ASN A 251 5.67 5.96 -9.90
N GLY A 252 6.78 6.53 -10.38
CA GLY A 252 6.95 7.99 -10.47
C GLY A 252 5.95 8.64 -11.42
N ALA A 253 5.71 8.04 -12.59
CA ALA A 253 4.87 8.58 -13.65
C ALA A 253 3.36 8.57 -13.34
N ILE A 254 2.87 7.73 -12.44
CA ILE A 254 1.46 7.75 -12.01
C ILE A 254 1.13 8.92 -11.08
N ARG A 255 2.11 9.66 -10.60
CA ARG A 255 1.92 10.87 -9.81
C ARG A 255 1.45 12.04 -10.70
N PRO A 256 0.84 13.09 -10.14
CA PRO A 256 0.35 14.22 -10.94
C PRO A 256 1.39 14.87 -11.86
N ALA A 257 2.66 14.91 -11.46
CA ALA A 257 3.75 15.39 -12.31
C ALA A 257 3.97 14.56 -13.57
N GLY A 258 3.56 13.31 -13.57
CA GLY A 258 3.69 12.41 -14.71
C GLY A 258 2.79 12.70 -15.89
N ASP A 259 1.76 13.54 -15.73
CA ASP A 259 0.75 13.78 -16.78
C ASP A 259 1.34 14.24 -18.12
N SER A 260 2.44 15.00 -18.10
CA SER A 260 3.09 15.53 -19.30
C SER A 260 3.92 14.49 -20.09
N TYR A 261 4.37 13.39 -19.45
CA TYR A 261 5.28 12.41 -20.07
C TYR A 261 4.80 10.95 -19.92
N ARG A 262 3.79 10.67 -19.12
CA ARG A 262 3.30 9.30 -18.81
C ARG A 262 3.01 8.47 -20.05
N ASP A 263 2.31 9.03 -21.02
CA ASP A 263 1.93 8.31 -22.24
C ASP A 263 3.16 8.02 -23.11
N ARG A 264 4.12 8.95 -23.21
CA ARG A 264 5.38 8.75 -23.94
C ARG A 264 6.25 7.67 -23.29
N LEU A 265 6.35 7.70 -21.95
CA LEU A 265 7.05 6.67 -21.19
C LEU A 265 6.40 5.30 -21.40
N ALA A 266 5.05 5.23 -21.32
CA ALA A 266 4.30 3.98 -21.55
C ALA A 266 4.48 3.44 -22.98
N ASP A 267 4.79 4.28 -23.96
CA ASP A 267 5.14 3.91 -25.34
C ASP A 267 6.63 3.56 -25.52
N GLY A 268 7.39 3.51 -24.44
CA GLY A 268 8.83 3.22 -24.49
C GLY A 268 9.62 4.27 -25.27
N GLN A 269 9.21 5.54 -25.22
CA GLN A 269 9.91 6.63 -25.89
C GLN A 269 10.97 7.22 -24.95
N THR A 270 12.19 7.41 -25.45
CA THR A 270 13.26 8.11 -24.74
C THR A 270 13.06 9.63 -24.85
N ASN A 271 13.40 10.36 -23.77
CA ASN A 271 13.35 11.82 -23.74
C ASN A 271 14.75 12.40 -24.01
N GLY A 272 14.84 13.40 -24.89
CA GLY A 272 16.07 14.14 -25.14
C GLY A 272 16.15 15.40 -24.25
N ASN A 273 17.35 15.70 -23.73
CA ASN A 273 17.61 16.81 -22.81
C ASN A 273 18.53 17.90 -23.45
N GLY A 274 18.63 17.93 -24.76
CA GLY A 274 19.36 18.96 -25.49
C GLY A 274 20.85 18.72 -25.59
N HIS A 275 21.49 17.96 -24.71
CA HIS A 275 22.91 17.65 -24.74
C HIS A 275 23.19 16.22 -24.29
N GLU A 276 24.24 15.60 -24.87
CA GLU A 276 24.66 14.23 -24.59
C GLU A 276 24.92 13.99 -23.09
N ALA A 277 25.65 14.92 -22.45
CA ALA A 277 25.93 14.84 -21.01
C ALA A 277 24.68 14.76 -20.13
N LEU A 278 23.62 15.51 -20.44
CA LEU A 278 22.35 15.45 -19.71
C LEU A 278 21.54 14.21 -20.06
N ASN A 279 21.67 13.71 -21.30
CA ASN A 279 21.08 12.44 -21.68
C ASN A 279 21.75 11.27 -20.95
N GLU A 280 23.08 11.32 -20.78
CA GLU A 280 23.86 10.34 -20.02
C GLU A 280 23.51 10.38 -18.52
N LEU A 281 23.38 11.57 -17.93
CA LEU A 281 22.94 11.75 -16.56
C LEU A 281 21.62 11.02 -16.26
N LEU A 282 20.66 11.10 -17.21
CA LEU A 282 19.32 10.54 -17.10
C LEU A 282 19.13 9.23 -17.88
N ALA A 283 20.21 8.59 -18.32
CA ALA A 283 20.13 7.38 -19.16
C ALA A 283 19.38 6.22 -18.45
N GLU A 284 19.59 6.05 -17.15
CA GLU A 284 18.88 5.04 -16.36
C GLU A 284 17.35 5.27 -16.26
N ASN A 285 16.90 6.50 -16.57
CA ASN A 285 15.49 6.90 -16.55
C ASN A 285 14.97 7.22 -17.98
N MET A 286 15.58 6.68 -19.03
CA MET A 286 15.22 6.95 -20.44
C MET A 286 15.19 8.45 -20.78
N GLY A 287 16.05 9.24 -20.15
CA GLY A 287 16.13 10.70 -20.32
C GLY A 287 15.05 11.50 -19.57
N TYR A 288 14.19 10.87 -18.78
CA TYR A 288 13.18 11.57 -17.98
C TYR A 288 13.73 11.99 -16.62
N LEU A 289 13.50 13.23 -16.22
CA LEU A 289 13.75 13.73 -14.87
C LEU A 289 12.56 13.34 -13.97
N LEU A 290 12.66 12.18 -13.33
CA LEU A 290 11.57 11.54 -12.59
C LEU A 290 11.72 11.67 -11.08
N PHE A 291 12.97 11.55 -10.61
CA PHE A 291 13.26 11.40 -9.19
C PHE A 291 13.94 12.64 -8.63
N GLN A 292 13.70 12.86 -7.35
CA GLN A 292 14.37 13.93 -6.61
C GLN A 292 15.89 13.73 -6.59
N GLU A 293 16.33 12.50 -6.63
CA GLU A 293 17.71 12.07 -6.70
C GLU A 293 18.38 12.48 -8.02
N ASP A 294 17.63 12.56 -9.12
CA ASP A 294 18.14 13.05 -10.42
C ASP A 294 18.55 14.53 -10.33
N ILE A 295 17.73 15.34 -9.62
CA ILE A 295 18.05 16.75 -9.35
C ILE A 295 19.34 16.86 -8.52
N MET A 296 19.48 16.02 -7.50
CA MET A 296 20.67 16.01 -6.66
C MET A 296 21.92 15.62 -7.46
N LYS A 297 21.81 14.60 -8.31
CA LYS A 297 22.90 14.18 -9.23
C LYS A 297 23.30 15.32 -10.17
N PHE A 298 22.36 16.01 -10.78
CA PHE A 298 22.64 17.19 -11.60
C PHE A 298 23.41 18.26 -10.82
N LEU A 299 22.98 18.58 -9.61
CA LEU A 299 23.62 19.60 -8.79
C LEU A 299 25.04 19.20 -8.34
N THR A 300 25.27 17.91 -8.01
CA THR A 300 26.60 17.42 -7.62
C THR A 300 27.54 17.30 -8.81
N ASP A 301 27.11 16.68 -9.87
CA ASP A 301 28.00 16.25 -10.96
C ASP A 301 28.29 17.39 -11.95
N PHE A 302 27.34 18.30 -12.14
CA PHE A 302 27.47 19.41 -13.09
C PHE A 302 27.68 20.78 -12.46
N CYS A 303 27.16 20.99 -11.24
CA CYS A 303 27.15 22.34 -10.65
C CYS A 303 28.09 22.48 -9.44
N GLY A 304 28.80 21.41 -9.05
CA GLY A 304 29.81 21.44 -7.99
C GLY A 304 29.25 21.62 -6.58
N PHE A 305 28.00 21.20 -6.34
CA PHE A 305 27.42 21.15 -5.00
C PHE A 305 27.89 19.89 -4.27
N SER A 306 28.01 19.97 -2.94
CA SER A 306 28.13 18.76 -2.12
C SER A 306 26.79 17.99 -2.07
N GLY A 307 26.82 16.71 -1.69
CA GLY A 307 25.60 15.92 -1.56
C GLY A 307 24.62 16.51 -0.53
N ALA A 308 25.11 17.09 0.56
CA ALA A 308 24.29 17.75 1.58
C ALA A 308 23.65 19.05 1.06
N GLU A 309 24.44 19.90 0.40
CA GLU A 309 23.96 21.12 -0.25
C GLU A 309 22.91 20.80 -1.33
N SER A 310 23.15 19.76 -2.14
CA SER A 310 22.22 19.37 -3.22
C SER A 310 20.82 19.00 -2.70
N ASP A 311 20.71 18.30 -1.55
CA ASP A 311 19.41 18.03 -0.93
C ASP A 311 18.74 19.32 -0.42
N THR A 312 19.51 20.26 0.11
CA THR A 312 19.00 21.55 0.58
C THR A 312 18.45 22.38 -0.59
N VAL A 313 19.18 22.46 -1.69
CA VAL A 313 18.78 23.18 -2.93
C VAL A 313 17.56 22.53 -3.55
N ARG A 314 17.54 21.21 -3.67
CA ARG A 314 16.37 20.45 -4.16
C ARG A 314 15.11 20.76 -3.35
N ARG A 315 15.18 20.84 -2.01
CA ARG A 315 14.06 21.24 -1.16
C ARG A 315 13.61 22.68 -1.40
N GLY A 316 14.55 23.56 -1.73
CA GLY A 316 14.25 24.93 -2.14
C GLY A 316 13.38 24.97 -3.39
N PHE A 317 13.74 24.18 -4.40
CA PHE A 317 12.92 24.01 -5.62
C PHE A 317 11.52 23.49 -5.29
N ALA A 318 11.42 22.41 -4.50
CA ALA A 318 10.13 21.81 -4.12
C ALA A 318 9.22 22.76 -3.33
N LYS A 319 9.78 23.68 -2.52
CA LYS A 319 9.01 24.65 -1.74
C LYS A 319 8.78 25.97 -2.48
N LYS A 320 9.35 26.15 -3.66
CA LYS A 320 9.38 27.42 -4.42
C LYS A 320 9.86 28.61 -3.56
N THR A 321 10.78 28.34 -2.65
CA THR A 321 11.30 29.34 -1.71
C THR A 321 12.82 29.33 -1.71
N GLY A 322 13.42 30.51 -1.85
CA GLY A 322 14.87 30.69 -1.71
C GLY A 322 15.73 30.13 -2.84
N THR A 323 15.14 29.66 -3.96
CA THR A 323 15.88 29.10 -5.11
C THR A 323 16.75 30.14 -5.79
N GLY A 324 16.32 31.40 -5.85
CA GLY A 324 17.04 32.49 -6.51
C GLY A 324 18.47 32.68 -6.01
N GLN A 325 18.76 32.38 -4.74
CA GLN A 325 20.13 32.48 -4.20
C GLN A 325 21.09 31.41 -4.73
N TYR A 326 20.59 30.27 -5.22
CA TYR A 326 21.40 29.17 -5.73
C TYR A 326 21.58 29.22 -7.25
N ILE A 327 20.71 29.94 -7.98
CA ILE A 327 20.79 30.04 -9.45
C ILE A 327 22.16 30.48 -9.95
N PRO A 328 22.83 31.50 -9.36
CA PRO A 328 24.17 31.88 -9.80
C PRO A 328 25.19 30.73 -9.65
N LYS A 329 25.20 30.01 -8.52
CA LYS A 329 26.10 28.87 -8.32
C LYS A 329 25.80 27.71 -9.27
N ILE A 330 24.51 27.46 -9.57
CA ILE A 330 24.09 26.46 -10.56
C ILE A 330 24.63 26.84 -11.95
N HIS A 331 24.42 28.10 -12.33
CA HIS A 331 24.88 28.63 -13.62
C HIS A 331 26.41 28.51 -13.76
N ASP A 332 27.18 29.10 -12.83
CA ASP A 332 28.63 29.14 -12.90
C ASP A 332 29.24 27.73 -12.89
N GLY A 333 28.70 26.83 -12.03
CA GLY A 333 29.12 25.44 -11.97
C GLY A 333 28.87 24.69 -13.27
N PHE A 334 27.64 24.79 -13.81
CA PHE A 334 27.26 24.14 -15.07
C PHE A 334 28.09 24.66 -16.26
N MET A 335 28.23 25.98 -16.41
CA MET A 335 28.99 26.58 -17.48
C MET A 335 30.46 26.16 -17.42
N LYS A 336 31.04 26.16 -16.21
CA LYS A 336 32.41 25.68 -16.01
C LYS A 336 32.56 24.21 -16.43
N PHE A 337 31.67 23.33 -15.96
CA PHE A 337 31.68 21.90 -16.28
C PHE A 337 31.59 21.68 -17.79
N MET A 338 30.65 22.34 -18.48
CA MET A 338 30.44 22.18 -19.90
C MET A 338 31.63 22.67 -20.71
N THR A 339 32.20 23.83 -20.34
CA THR A 339 33.37 24.37 -21.02
C THR A 339 34.61 23.49 -20.86
N GLU A 340 34.84 22.97 -19.64
CA GLU A 340 35.99 22.10 -19.35
C GLU A 340 35.91 20.75 -20.09
N HIS A 341 34.72 20.19 -20.28
CA HIS A 341 34.53 18.84 -20.86
C HIS A 341 34.19 18.86 -22.36
N TYR A 342 33.51 19.90 -22.84
CA TYR A 342 32.96 19.96 -24.20
C TYR A 342 33.40 21.18 -25.00
N GLY A 343 34.25 22.04 -24.45
CA GLY A 343 34.78 23.25 -25.10
C GLY A 343 33.87 24.47 -24.99
N GLU A 344 34.28 25.56 -25.61
CA GLU A 344 33.58 26.85 -25.53
C GLU A 344 32.36 26.89 -26.46
N ASN A 345 31.15 27.02 -25.88
CA ASN A 345 29.89 27.27 -26.59
C ASN A 345 28.85 27.88 -25.64
N GLU A 346 29.15 29.06 -25.11
CA GLU A 346 28.42 29.70 -24.03
C GLU A 346 26.92 29.87 -24.34
N GLU A 347 26.57 30.40 -25.51
CA GLU A 347 25.19 30.67 -25.91
C GLU A 347 24.33 29.36 -25.91
N TYR A 348 24.91 28.28 -26.44
CA TYR A 348 24.25 26.97 -26.49
C TYR A 348 24.06 26.35 -25.08
N TYR A 349 25.07 26.46 -24.22
CA TYR A 349 25.00 25.94 -22.86
C TYR A 349 24.03 26.74 -21.98
N GLU A 350 23.95 28.05 -22.17
CA GLU A 350 22.94 28.90 -21.53
C GLU A 350 21.51 28.47 -21.87
N GLU A 351 21.23 28.21 -23.15
CA GLU A 351 19.92 27.77 -23.61
C GLU A 351 19.54 26.40 -23.01
N ILE A 352 20.50 25.45 -23.01
CA ILE A 352 20.31 24.12 -22.40
C ILE A 352 20.04 24.24 -20.91
N LEU A 353 20.86 24.98 -20.16
CA LEU A 353 20.70 25.16 -18.73
C LEU A 353 19.33 25.76 -18.40
N LYS A 354 18.94 26.80 -19.11
CA LYS A 354 17.65 27.44 -18.93
C LYS A 354 16.48 26.46 -19.15
N SER A 355 16.56 25.66 -20.20
CA SER A 355 15.56 24.63 -20.48
C SER A 355 15.53 23.56 -19.39
N PHE A 356 16.68 23.07 -18.95
CA PHE A 356 16.78 22.02 -17.95
C PHE A 356 16.35 22.48 -16.55
N VAL A 357 16.74 23.68 -16.14
CA VAL A 357 16.29 24.28 -14.86
C VAL A 357 14.77 24.46 -14.87
N LYS A 358 14.18 24.83 -16.00
CA LYS A 358 12.73 24.90 -16.11
C LYS A 358 12.06 23.53 -15.92
N VAL A 359 12.63 22.47 -16.46
CA VAL A 359 12.15 21.10 -16.23
C VAL A 359 12.25 20.73 -14.75
N ILE A 360 13.35 21.12 -14.07
CA ILE A 360 13.51 20.94 -12.61
C ILE A 360 12.41 21.68 -11.84
N GLU A 361 12.14 22.94 -12.18
CA GLU A 361 11.10 23.76 -11.53
C GLU A 361 9.70 23.16 -11.71
N ASP A 362 9.37 22.72 -12.92
CA ASP A 362 8.08 22.12 -13.26
C ASP A 362 7.88 20.75 -12.57
N SER A 363 8.94 19.97 -12.39
CA SER A 363 8.91 18.64 -11.75
C SER A 363 9.07 18.68 -10.23
N SER A 364 9.61 19.75 -9.66
CA SER A 364 10.04 19.81 -8.26
C SER A 364 8.90 19.70 -7.24
N ASP A 365 7.71 20.20 -7.56
CA ASP A 365 6.53 20.12 -6.67
C ASP A 365 6.08 18.68 -6.42
N TYR A 366 6.41 17.77 -7.34
CA TYR A 366 5.84 16.43 -7.42
C TYR A 366 6.90 15.35 -7.64
N GLY A 367 8.18 15.71 -7.70
CA GLY A 367 9.28 14.75 -7.89
C GLY A 367 9.20 13.63 -6.85
N PHE A 368 9.21 12.38 -7.30
CA PHE A 368 9.13 11.22 -6.44
C PHE A 368 10.53 10.82 -5.94
N SER A 369 10.64 10.21 -4.77
CA SER A 369 11.92 9.71 -4.29
C SER A 369 12.19 8.32 -4.85
N LEU A 370 13.34 8.12 -5.48
CA LEU A 370 13.80 6.80 -5.92
C LEU A 370 13.97 5.86 -4.73
N ASN A 371 14.47 6.40 -3.61
CA ASN A 371 14.66 5.65 -2.37
C ASN A 371 13.34 5.07 -1.81
N HIS A 372 12.20 5.67 -2.19
CA HIS A 372 10.87 5.17 -1.86
C HIS A 372 10.30 4.30 -2.99
N SER A 373 10.48 4.72 -4.25
CA SER A 373 9.91 4.03 -5.41
C SER A 373 10.49 2.63 -5.62
N GLN A 374 11.80 2.49 -5.51
CA GLN A 374 12.48 1.23 -5.81
C GLN A 374 12.14 0.11 -4.81
N PRO A 375 12.15 0.32 -3.48
CA PRO A 375 11.67 -0.70 -2.53
C PRO A 375 10.25 -1.16 -2.81
N TYR A 376 9.36 -0.24 -3.15
CA TYR A 376 7.97 -0.56 -3.47
C TYR A 376 7.83 -1.30 -4.80
N SER A 377 8.72 -1.05 -5.75
CA SER A 377 8.79 -1.83 -6.99
C SER A 377 9.20 -3.28 -6.74
N TYR A 378 10.10 -3.53 -5.80
CA TYR A 378 10.42 -4.91 -5.36
C TYR A 378 9.22 -5.61 -4.72
N ILE A 379 8.44 -4.90 -3.89
CA ILE A 379 7.20 -5.46 -3.32
C ILE A 379 6.18 -5.77 -4.44
N GLY A 380 6.01 -4.86 -5.39
CA GLY A 380 5.14 -5.08 -6.55
C GLY A 380 5.59 -6.26 -7.40
N TYR A 381 6.87 -6.35 -7.69
CA TYR A 381 7.43 -7.47 -8.44
C TYR A 381 7.32 -8.82 -7.71
N ALA A 382 7.52 -8.86 -6.39
CA ALA A 382 7.33 -10.06 -5.60
C ALA A 382 5.86 -10.55 -5.68
N GLY A 383 4.89 -9.63 -5.67
CA GLY A 383 3.49 -9.97 -5.93
C GLY A 383 3.28 -10.56 -7.33
N ALA A 384 3.90 -9.98 -8.37
CA ALA A 384 3.84 -10.50 -9.73
C ALA A 384 4.48 -11.88 -9.86
N TYR A 385 5.64 -12.08 -9.23
CA TYR A 385 6.36 -13.34 -9.20
C TYR A 385 5.51 -14.47 -8.59
N LEU A 386 4.91 -14.21 -7.42
CA LEU A 386 4.03 -15.17 -6.77
C LEU A 386 2.77 -15.45 -7.59
N ARG A 387 2.18 -14.42 -8.18
CA ARG A 387 1.01 -14.57 -9.07
C ARG A 387 1.31 -15.45 -10.28
N TYR A 388 2.51 -15.33 -10.84
CA TYR A 388 2.92 -16.08 -12.04
C TYR A 388 3.30 -17.52 -11.72
N HIS A 389 4.18 -17.73 -10.72
CA HIS A 389 4.73 -19.06 -10.39
C HIS A 389 3.85 -19.86 -9.42
N TYR A 390 3.10 -19.20 -8.54
CA TYR A 390 2.31 -19.80 -7.47
C TYR A 390 0.87 -19.25 -7.44
N PRO A 391 0.13 -19.33 -8.56
CA PRO A 391 -1.16 -18.66 -8.69
C PRO A 391 -2.21 -19.13 -7.68
N LEU A 392 -2.25 -20.41 -7.33
CA LEU A 392 -3.21 -20.94 -6.35
C LEU A 392 -2.94 -20.38 -4.95
N GLN A 393 -1.69 -20.40 -4.50
CA GLN A 393 -1.25 -19.90 -3.21
C GLN A 393 -1.45 -18.38 -3.11
N PHE A 394 -1.05 -17.65 -4.16
CA PHE A 394 -1.23 -16.21 -4.25
C PHE A 394 -2.69 -15.79 -4.18
N LEU A 395 -3.55 -16.40 -5.01
CA LEU A 395 -4.98 -16.06 -5.08
C LEU A 395 -5.74 -16.47 -3.81
N SER A 396 -5.39 -17.62 -3.20
CA SER A 396 -5.97 -18.04 -1.92
C SER A 396 -5.67 -17.03 -0.82
N THR A 397 -4.41 -16.59 -0.73
CA THR A 397 -3.98 -15.58 0.24
C THR A 397 -4.66 -14.24 -0.03
N LEU A 398 -4.72 -13.81 -1.29
CA LEU A 398 -5.34 -12.54 -1.66
C LEU A 398 -6.82 -12.51 -1.31
N LEU A 399 -7.55 -13.62 -1.56
CA LEU A 399 -8.96 -13.77 -1.18
C LEU A 399 -9.18 -13.76 0.35
N ASP A 400 -8.22 -14.23 1.13
CA ASP A 400 -8.29 -14.19 2.60
C ASP A 400 -8.07 -12.78 3.18
N LEU A 401 -7.24 -12.00 2.53
CA LEU A 401 -6.87 -10.65 2.97
C LEU A 401 -7.87 -9.58 2.50
N GLU A 402 -8.56 -9.83 1.39
CA GLU A 402 -9.47 -8.86 0.79
C GLU A 402 -10.82 -8.82 1.52
N LYS A 403 -11.34 -7.61 1.75
CA LYS A 403 -12.61 -7.38 2.43
C LYS A 403 -13.66 -6.71 1.55
N GLU A 404 -13.22 -6.02 0.52
CA GLU A 404 -14.11 -5.29 -0.38
C GLU A 404 -14.71 -6.24 -1.41
N ILE A 405 -16.03 -6.31 -1.43
CA ILE A 405 -16.78 -7.24 -2.30
C ILE A 405 -16.42 -7.05 -3.78
N LYS A 406 -16.24 -5.81 -4.22
CA LYS A 406 -15.87 -5.50 -5.59
C LYS A 406 -14.52 -6.10 -5.97
N GLU A 407 -13.54 -5.99 -5.09
CA GLU A 407 -12.19 -6.51 -5.30
C GLU A 407 -12.18 -8.05 -5.25
N ILE A 408 -12.97 -8.67 -4.36
CA ILE A 408 -13.17 -10.12 -4.34
C ILE A 408 -13.70 -10.62 -5.71
N TYR A 409 -14.65 -9.91 -6.32
CA TYR A 409 -15.14 -10.27 -7.66
C TYR A 409 -14.05 -10.11 -8.74
N ALA A 410 -13.20 -9.11 -8.65
CA ALA A 410 -12.07 -8.94 -9.56
C ALA A 410 -11.07 -10.11 -9.45
N ILE A 411 -10.75 -10.54 -8.23
CA ILE A 411 -9.88 -11.70 -7.97
C ILE A 411 -10.50 -12.99 -8.56
N ILE A 412 -11.79 -13.22 -8.31
CA ILE A 412 -12.52 -14.40 -8.84
C ILE A 412 -12.53 -14.38 -10.38
N SER A 413 -12.76 -13.21 -10.99
CA SER A 413 -12.74 -13.05 -12.44
C SER A 413 -11.36 -13.36 -13.02
N TYR A 414 -10.31 -12.85 -12.40
CA TYR A 414 -8.94 -13.14 -12.80
C TYR A 414 -8.61 -14.64 -12.68
N ALA A 415 -8.95 -15.26 -11.54
CA ALA A 415 -8.76 -16.70 -11.32
C ALA A 415 -9.42 -17.51 -12.45
N LYS A 416 -10.66 -17.18 -12.80
CA LYS A 416 -11.39 -17.83 -13.90
C LYS A 416 -10.68 -17.65 -15.25
N ASN A 417 -10.15 -16.46 -15.54
CA ASN A 417 -9.47 -16.18 -16.81
C ASN A 417 -8.19 -17.00 -16.98
N ILE A 418 -7.48 -17.31 -15.89
CA ILE A 418 -6.29 -18.19 -15.92
C ILE A 418 -6.61 -19.67 -15.69
N GLY A 419 -7.90 -20.05 -15.69
CA GLY A 419 -8.35 -21.44 -15.59
C GLY A 419 -8.39 -22.00 -14.17
N VAL A 420 -8.23 -21.19 -13.13
CA VAL A 420 -8.37 -21.58 -11.72
C VAL A 420 -9.84 -21.58 -11.32
N LYS A 421 -10.32 -22.71 -10.78
CA LYS A 421 -11.70 -22.86 -10.32
C LYS A 421 -11.86 -22.30 -8.90
N ILE A 422 -12.88 -21.46 -8.68
CA ILE A 422 -13.26 -21.05 -7.33
C ILE A 422 -14.46 -21.88 -6.90
N GLN A 423 -14.28 -22.67 -5.86
CA GLN A 423 -15.25 -23.61 -5.34
C GLN A 423 -15.88 -23.10 -4.04
N ASN A 424 -17.12 -23.52 -3.79
CA ASN A 424 -17.76 -23.32 -2.50
C ASN A 424 -17.05 -24.15 -1.41
N ILE A 425 -17.49 -23.98 -0.17
CA ILE A 425 -17.01 -24.80 0.94
C ILE A 425 -17.32 -26.28 0.70
N ALA A 426 -16.37 -27.16 1.06
CA ALA A 426 -16.54 -28.61 0.95
C ALA A 426 -15.76 -29.32 2.07
N PHE A 427 -16.36 -30.37 2.62
CA PHE A 427 -15.75 -31.20 3.68
C PHE A 427 -14.48 -31.88 3.15
N GLY A 428 -13.40 -31.75 3.92
CA GLY A 428 -12.08 -32.28 3.58
C GLY A 428 -11.29 -31.42 2.58
N LYS A 429 -11.85 -30.32 2.10
CA LYS A 429 -11.20 -29.38 1.18
C LYS A 429 -11.05 -27.98 1.78
N SER A 430 -12.11 -27.46 2.42
CA SER A 430 -12.09 -26.12 3.02
C SER A 430 -11.51 -26.12 4.43
N ARG A 431 -10.63 -25.15 4.70
CA ARG A 431 -10.07 -24.84 6.02
C ARG A 431 -10.74 -23.58 6.61
N SER A 432 -10.20 -23.09 7.70
CA SER A 432 -10.61 -21.78 8.24
C SER A 432 -10.38 -20.65 7.21
N ALA A 433 -9.23 -20.59 6.60
CA ALA A 433 -8.86 -19.72 5.50
C ALA A 433 -9.20 -20.35 4.14
N TYR A 434 -9.09 -19.56 3.05
CA TYR A 434 -9.14 -20.14 1.71
C TYR A 434 -8.04 -21.20 1.55
N SER A 435 -8.38 -22.31 0.94
CA SER A 435 -7.48 -23.45 0.69
C SER A 435 -7.46 -23.78 -0.80
N TYR A 436 -6.46 -24.52 -1.25
CA TYR A 436 -6.34 -24.87 -2.67
C TYR A 436 -6.06 -26.38 -2.85
N SER A 437 -6.31 -26.83 -4.07
CA SER A 437 -5.96 -28.18 -4.55
C SER A 437 -5.26 -28.05 -5.90
N GLU A 438 -4.00 -28.45 -5.95
CA GLU A 438 -3.21 -28.46 -7.19
C GLU A 438 -3.78 -29.47 -8.19
N GLU A 439 -4.17 -30.67 -7.69
CA GLU A 439 -4.76 -31.73 -8.51
C GLU A 439 -6.01 -31.26 -9.25
N GLU A 440 -6.87 -30.49 -8.60
CA GLU A 440 -8.13 -30.01 -9.15
C GLU A 440 -8.00 -28.65 -9.86
N ASN A 441 -6.85 -27.99 -9.73
CA ASN A 441 -6.61 -26.60 -10.08
C ASN A 441 -7.72 -25.68 -9.54
N ALA A 442 -7.96 -25.77 -8.24
CA ALA A 442 -9.10 -25.14 -7.59
C ALA A 442 -8.75 -24.49 -6.25
N ILE A 443 -9.46 -23.42 -5.93
CA ILE A 443 -9.44 -22.74 -4.64
C ILE A 443 -10.80 -22.93 -3.98
N TYR A 444 -10.81 -23.33 -2.73
CA TYR A 444 -12.00 -23.55 -1.90
C TYR A 444 -12.18 -22.39 -0.92
N LYS A 445 -13.42 -21.92 -0.81
CA LYS A 445 -13.77 -20.83 0.11
C LYS A 445 -13.46 -21.20 1.57
N GLY A 446 -12.90 -20.24 2.32
CA GLY A 446 -12.61 -20.38 3.75
C GLY A 446 -13.85 -20.30 4.62
N ILE A 447 -13.95 -21.19 5.60
CA ILE A 447 -15.11 -21.32 6.48
C ILE A 447 -15.27 -20.11 7.43
N LYS A 448 -14.17 -19.51 7.89
CA LYS A 448 -14.22 -18.34 8.80
C LYS A 448 -14.91 -17.10 8.19
N SER A 449 -15.02 -17.05 6.85
CA SER A 449 -15.73 -15.97 6.15
C SER A 449 -17.27 -16.03 6.33
N ILE A 450 -17.78 -17.15 6.83
CA ILE A 450 -19.21 -17.39 7.07
C ILE A 450 -19.57 -16.91 8.47
N LYS A 451 -20.68 -16.18 8.56
CA LYS A 451 -21.16 -15.66 9.85
C LYS A 451 -21.37 -16.79 10.87
N TYR A 452 -20.93 -16.57 12.10
CA TYR A 452 -20.96 -17.51 13.25
C TYR A 452 -19.93 -18.64 13.22
N MET A 453 -19.04 -18.68 12.22
CA MET A 453 -17.93 -19.63 12.17
C MET A 453 -16.68 -19.08 12.86
N ASN A 454 -15.85 -19.96 13.37
CA ASN A 454 -14.55 -19.63 13.93
C ASN A 454 -13.44 -20.51 13.33
N ALA A 455 -12.20 -20.07 13.44
CA ALA A 455 -11.06 -20.76 12.83
C ALA A 455 -10.85 -22.15 13.44
N LYS A 456 -10.90 -22.26 14.77
CA LYS A 456 -10.62 -23.51 15.48
C LYS A 456 -11.55 -24.66 15.02
N MET A 457 -12.85 -24.39 14.98
CA MET A 457 -13.85 -25.37 14.52
C MET A 457 -13.59 -25.79 13.06
N ALA A 458 -13.28 -24.83 12.19
CA ALA A 458 -13.04 -25.10 10.79
C ALA A 458 -11.80 -25.98 10.56
N ASP A 459 -10.73 -25.70 11.30
CA ASP A 459 -9.49 -26.48 11.21
C ASP A 459 -9.66 -27.89 11.82
N GLU A 460 -10.39 -28.02 12.94
CA GLU A 460 -10.74 -29.33 13.50
C GLU A 460 -11.58 -30.18 12.52
N LEU A 461 -12.56 -29.59 11.82
CA LEU A 461 -13.32 -30.29 10.77
C LEU A 461 -12.45 -30.71 9.59
N PHE A 462 -11.48 -29.89 9.20
CA PHE A 462 -10.56 -30.24 8.14
C PHE A 462 -9.61 -31.38 8.56
N GLU A 463 -9.07 -31.34 9.76
CA GLU A 463 -8.21 -32.37 10.33
C GLU A 463 -8.96 -33.70 10.45
N LEU A 464 -10.19 -33.66 10.97
CA LEU A 464 -11.07 -34.81 11.06
C LEU A 464 -11.29 -35.47 9.69
N ALA A 465 -11.56 -34.67 8.67
CA ALA A 465 -11.80 -35.15 7.30
C ALA A 465 -10.58 -35.79 6.65
N ASN A 466 -9.37 -35.35 7.00
CA ASN A 466 -8.10 -35.79 6.41
C ASN A 466 -7.30 -36.75 7.32
N SER A 467 -7.82 -37.07 8.50
CA SER A 467 -7.22 -38.08 9.36
C SER A 467 -7.35 -39.48 8.76
N LYS A 468 -6.26 -40.25 8.78
CA LYS A 468 -6.27 -41.63 8.29
C LYS A 468 -7.09 -42.58 9.17
N GLU A 469 -7.44 -42.15 10.39
CA GLU A 469 -8.22 -42.95 11.33
C GLU A 469 -9.72 -42.92 11.01
N PHE A 470 -10.20 -41.90 10.31
CA PHE A 470 -11.61 -41.69 10.01
C PHE A 470 -11.88 -41.80 8.50
N CYS A 471 -12.53 -42.92 8.12
CA CYS A 471 -12.98 -43.13 6.75
C CYS A 471 -14.53 -43.23 6.76
N TYR A 472 -15.20 -42.10 6.43
CA TYR A 472 -16.65 -42.03 6.48
C TYR A 472 -17.30 -42.59 5.23
N ASN A 473 -18.14 -43.62 5.41
CA ASN A 473 -18.99 -44.16 4.36
C ASN A 473 -20.44 -43.64 4.42
N ASP A 474 -20.85 -43.08 5.56
CA ASP A 474 -22.19 -42.58 5.79
C ASP A 474 -22.17 -41.29 6.67
N ALA A 475 -23.32 -40.61 6.69
CA ALA A 475 -23.48 -39.36 7.44
C ALA A 475 -23.57 -39.57 8.96
N VAL A 476 -24.04 -40.72 9.43
CA VAL A 476 -24.26 -40.97 10.87
C VAL A 476 -22.91 -41.05 11.58
N GLY A 477 -21.98 -41.89 11.08
CA GLY A 477 -20.63 -41.99 11.64
C GLY A 477 -19.89 -40.64 11.59
N LEU A 478 -20.02 -39.89 10.48
CA LEU A 478 -19.46 -38.57 10.36
C LEU A 478 -19.97 -37.61 11.42
N PHE A 479 -21.26 -37.48 11.60
CA PHE A 479 -21.83 -36.54 12.57
C PHE A 479 -21.56 -36.96 14.02
N GLN A 480 -21.47 -38.26 14.30
CA GLN A 480 -21.06 -38.76 15.60
C GLN A 480 -19.64 -38.25 15.93
N ASP A 481 -18.69 -38.45 15.02
CA ASP A 481 -17.32 -38.01 15.24
C ASP A 481 -17.18 -36.49 15.30
N ILE A 482 -17.95 -35.74 14.51
CA ILE A 482 -17.99 -34.27 14.62
C ILE A 482 -18.45 -33.83 16.01
N ILE A 483 -19.50 -34.46 16.54
CA ILE A 483 -20.06 -34.13 17.85
C ILE A 483 -19.10 -34.50 19.01
N GLU A 484 -18.30 -35.54 18.83
CA GLU A 484 -17.41 -36.06 19.87
C GLU A 484 -16.01 -35.42 19.83
N ASN A 485 -15.50 -35.12 18.61
CA ASN A 485 -14.10 -34.78 18.39
C ASN A 485 -13.86 -33.34 17.91
N THR A 486 -14.90 -32.50 17.79
CA THR A 486 -14.72 -31.10 17.40
C THR A 486 -15.44 -30.14 18.36
N CYS A 487 -15.03 -28.89 18.34
CA CYS A 487 -15.70 -27.82 19.11
C CYS A 487 -16.90 -27.20 18.36
N ALA A 488 -17.35 -27.82 17.26
CA ALA A 488 -18.47 -27.33 16.46
C ALA A 488 -19.80 -27.42 17.25
N ASP A 489 -20.52 -26.31 17.32
CA ASP A 489 -21.85 -26.29 17.90
C ASP A 489 -22.94 -26.69 16.90
N THR A 490 -24.15 -26.99 17.43
CA THR A 490 -25.31 -27.42 16.64
C THR A 490 -25.69 -26.38 15.56
N ARG A 491 -25.59 -25.09 15.86
CA ARG A 491 -25.91 -24.02 14.93
C ARG A 491 -24.92 -23.98 13.77
N GLN A 492 -23.64 -24.14 14.09
CA GLN A 492 -22.56 -24.12 13.10
C GLN A 492 -22.69 -25.28 12.12
N ILE A 493 -22.92 -26.49 12.62
CA ILE A 493 -23.13 -27.66 11.76
C ILE A 493 -24.39 -27.54 10.91
N SER A 494 -25.51 -27.07 11.46
CA SER A 494 -26.74 -26.84 10.67
C SER A 494 -26.53 -25.81 9.56
N ILE A 495 -25.75 -24.74 9.80
CA ILE A 495 -25.41 -23.76 8.75
C ILE A 495 -24.54 -24.43 7.67
N LEU A 496 -23.54 -25.22 8.05
CA LEU A 496 -22.66 -25.92 7.09
C LEU A 496 -23.42 -26.94 6.25
N ILE A 497 -24.37 -27.69 6.86
CA ILE A 497 -25.27 -28.59 6.11
C ILE A 497 -26.07 -27.80 5.08
N ASN A 498 -26.72 -26.70 5.49
CA ASN A 498 -27.51 -25.85 4.58
C ASN A 498 -26.70 -25.17 3.46
N LEU A 499 -25.39 -25.07 3.62
CA LEU A 499 -24.47 -24.56 2.62
C LEU A 499 -23.81 -25.65 1.76
N ASP A 500 -24.36 -26.87 1.77
CA ASP A 500 -23.87 -28.01 1.00
C ASP A 500 -22.43 -28.47 1.36
N TYR A 501 -21.90 -28.09 2.54
CA TYR A 501 -20.54 -28.45 2.95
C TYR A 501 -20.32 -29.96 3.01
N PHE A 502 -21.36 -30.71 3.40
CA PHE A 502 -21.35 -32.16 3.52
C PHE A 502 -22.02 -32.87 2.32
N LYS A 503 -22.20 -32.21 1.19
CA LYS A 503 -22.90 -32.73 -0.01
C LYS A 503 -22.42 -34.10 -0.48
N LYS A 504 -21.18 -34.47 -0.21
CA LYS A 504 -20.60 -35.79 -0.52
C LYS A 504 -21.39 -36.94 0.16
N PHE A 505 -22.05 -36.68 1.27
CA PHE A 505 -22.73 -37.69 2.10
C PHE A 505 -24.26 -37.69 1.92
N GLY A 506 -24.83 -36.78 1.17
CA GLY A 506 -26.27 -36.70 0.90
C GLY A 506 -26.74 -35.28 0.61
N ASP A 507 -28.04 -35.14 0.39
CA ASP A 507 -28.67 -33.84 0.24
C ASP A 507 -28.86 -33.15 1.60
N SER A 508 -28.87 -31.80 1.58
CA SER A 508 -28.87 -31.02 2.81
C SER A 508 -30.10 -31.23 3.69
N SER A 509 -31.28 -31.55 3.12
CA SER A 509 -32.50 -31.79 3.92
C SER A 509 -32.38 -33.12 4.69
N THR A 510 -31.97 -34.19 4.05
CA THR A 510 -31.76 -35.49 4.68
C THR A 510 -30.65 -35.43 5.73
N LEU A 511 -29.54 -34.76 5.41
CA LEU A 511 -28.43 -34.60 6.36
C LEU A 511 -28.84 -33.81 7.60
N LEU A 512 -29.69 -32.79 7.45
CA LEU A 512 -30.19 -31.98 8.56
C LEU A 512 -31.10 -32.83 9.49
N GLU A 513 -32.01 -33.61 8.93
CA GLU A 513 -32.86 -34.52 9.68
C GLU A 513 -32.04 -35.56 10.49
N ILE A 514 -31.05 -36.18 9.86
CA ILE A 514 -30.13 -37.12 10.53
C ILE A 514 -29.43 -36.43 11.70
N TYR A 515 -28.85 -35.25 11.44
CA TYR A 515 -28.10 -34.52 12.47
C TYR A 515 -28.98 -34.09 13.66
N GLU A 516 -30.17 -33.55 13.39
CA GLU A 516 -31.13 -33.15 14.44
C GLU A 516 -31.56 -34.34 15.29
N CYS A 517 -31.87 -35.50 14.68
CA CYS A 517 -32.17 -36.72 15.42
C CYS A 517 -31.01 -37.14 16.35
N MET A 518 -29.76 -37.07 15.89
CA MET A 518 -28.58 -37.43 16.67
C MET A 518 -28.36 -36.47 17.85
N VAL A 519 -28.57 -35.16 17.66
CA VAL A 519 -28.47 -34.17 18.74
C VAL A 519 -29.53 -34.41 19.81
N ASP A 520 -30.76 -34.76 19.43
CA ASP A 520 -31.85 -35.01 20.37
C ASP A 520 -31.64 -36.31 21.15
N ILE A 521 -31.10 -37.37 20.56
CA ILE A 521 -30.71 -38.59 21.25
C ILE A 521 -29.64 -38.28 22.29
N LYS A 522 -28.61 -37.51 21.97
CA LYS A 522 -27.53 -37.15 22.91
C LYS A 522 -28.06 -36.30 24.06
N LYS A 523 -29.01 -35.39 23.84
CA LYS A 523 -29.67 -34.63 24.92
C LYS A 523 -30.46 -35.52 25.84
N ALA A 524 -31.18 -36.52 25.31
CA ALA A 524 -31.96 -37.48 26.10
C ALA A 524 -31.06 -38.35 27.00
N ASP A 525 -29.87 -38.75 26.54
CA ASP A 525 -28.91 -39.53 27.31
C ASP A 525 -28.21 -38.71 28.40
N THR A 526 -28.01 -37.41 28.20
CA THR A 526 -27.43 -36.51 29.23
C THR A 526 -28.40 -36.09 30.32
N THR A 527 -29.70 -36.33 30.15
CA THR A 527 -30.77 -36.00 31.11
C THR A 527 -31.16 -37.18 31.99
N LYS A 528 -30.58 -38.35 31.78
CA LYS A 528 -30.66 -39.52 32.67
C LYS A 528 -29.44 -39.59 33.59
#